data_6a7aeed08d39695f5db4830a0ef42d1a
#
_entry.id   6a7aeed08d39695f5db4830a0ef42d1a
#
_cell.length_a   1.000
_cell.length_b   1.000
_cell.length_c   1.000
_cell.angle_alpha   90.00
_cell.angle_beta   90.00
_cell.angle_gamma   90.00
#
_symmetry.space_group_name_H-M   'P 1'
#
loop_
_entity.id
_entity.type
_entity.pdbx_description
1 polymer ?
#
loop_
_entity_poly.entity_id
_entity_poly.type
_entity_poly.pdbx_seq_one_letter_code
_entity_poly.pdbx_strand_id
1 'polypeptide(L)'
;MAKALEGIRVLDLTRGPAGGLATMILADFGAEVVVIGGPNEDPLLNLPASPMWRRGKVFVDLDLNTVADLEQFHQLCAASDVLVCNWRTAALEKKQLTYEHLQQRHPHLIFSHITGFGGEGPKSNYPGYEHVIAASTGRMQLFSGIVDRPGPVFSALQ
;
A
#
# COMPACT_ATOMS: atom_id res chain seq x y z
N MET A 1 10.83 14.07 -24.19
CA MET A 1 10.73 14.92 -22.98
C MET A 1 11.04 14.04 -21.78
N ALA A 2 11.89 14.48 -20.86
CA ALA A 2 12.12 13.80 -19.59
C ALA A 2 10.79 13.76 -18.81
N LYS A 3 10.52 12.63 -18.15
CA LYS A 3 9.34 12.49 -17.29
C LYS A 3 9.61 13.14 -15.93
N ALA A 4 8.57 13.60 -15.24
CA ALA A 4 8.69 14.36 -14.01
C ALA A 4 9.41 13.60 -12.86
N LEU A 5 9.28 12.26 -12.83
CA LEU A 5 9.91 11.38 -11.83
C LEU A 5 10.98 10.47 -12.43
N GLU A 6 11.55 10.85 -13.58
CA GLU A 6 12.65 10.10 -14.18
C GLU A 6 13.86 10.06 -13.23
N GLY A 7 14.39 8.86 -12.96
CA GLY A 7 15.50 8.63 -12.02
C GLY A 7 15.06 8.37 -10.57
N ILE A 8 13.79 8.53 -10.23
CA ILE A 8 13.26 8.18 -8.91
C ILE A 8 12.90 6.70 -8.86
N ARG A 9 13.41 6.00 -7.85
CA ARG A 9 13.08 4.60 -7.58
C ARG A 9 12.15 4.46 -6.38
N VAL A 10 11.03 3.76 -6.58
CA VAL A 10 9.98 3.53 -5.60
C VAL A 10 9.86 2.03 -5.30
N LEU A 11 9.98 1.65 -4.03
CA LEU A 11 9.58 0.33 -3.57
C LEU A 11 8.10 0.35 -3.18
N ASP A 12 7.34 -0.59 -3.72
CA ASP A 12 5.92 -0.77 -3.45
C ASP A 12 5.72 -2.02 -2.57
N LEU A 13 5.56 -1.82 -1.28
CA LEU A 13 5.23 -2.87 -0.29
C LEU A 13 3.73 -2.84 0.02
N THR A 14 2.91 -2.43 -0.92
CA THR A 14 1.46 -2.35 -0.73
C THR A 14 0.72 -3.57 -1.24
N ARG A 15 -0.50 -3.74 -0.77
CA ARG A 15 -1.47 -4.72 -1.27
C ARG A 15 -2.76 -4.02 -1.64
N GLY A 16 -3.40 -4.52 -2.70
CA GLY A 16 -4.67 -4.02 -3.18
C GLY A 16 -4.62 -2.68 -3.91
N PRO A 17 -5.80 -2.15 -4.28
CA PRO A 17 -5.90 -1.03 -5.21
C PRO A 17 -5.39 0.31 -4.64
N ALA A 18 -5.51 0.58 -3.34
CA ALA A 18 -5.14 1.89 -2.79
C ALA A 18 -3.65 2.21 -3.01
N GLY A 19 -2.75 1.32 -2.58
CA GLY A 19 -1.32 1.47 -2.84
C GLY A 19 -0.98 1.22 -4.31
N GLY A 20 -1.60 0.20 -4.91
CA GLY A 20 -1.39 -0.13 -6.31
C GLY A 20 -1.66 1.05 -7.26
N LEU A 21 -2.74 1.80 -7.05
CA LEU A 21 -3.05 3.01 -7.82
C LEU A 21 -2.07 4.15 -7.54
N ALA A 22 -1.72 4.37 -6.27
CA ALA A 22 -0.76 5.41 -5.90
C ALA A 22 0.58 5.21 -6.61
N THR A 23 1.13 4.01 -6.54
CA THR A 23 2.42 3.69 -7.15
C THR A 23 2.34 3.55 -8.68
N MET A 24 1.18 3.20 -9.25
CA MET A 24 0.92 3.26 -10.68
C MET A 24 1.03 4.69 -11.22
N ILE A 25 0.45 5.66 -10.51
CA ILE A 25 0.57 7.07 -10.90
C ILE A 25 2.05 7.50 -10.90
N LEU A 26 2.83 7.09 -9.88
CA LEU A 26 4.26 7.39 -9.85
C LEU A 26 5.00 6.78 -11.07
N ALA A 27 4.67 5.54 -11.44
CA ALA A 27 5.22 4.89 -12.63
C ALA A 27 4.82 5.62 -13.93
N ASP A 28 3.57 6.05 -14.08
CA ASP A 28 3.09 6.81 -15.24
C ASP A 28 3.87 8.13 -15.39
N PHE A 29 4.25 8.77 -14.28
CA PHE A 29 5.09 9.97 -14.24
C PHE A 29 6.59 9.69 -14.39
N GLY A 30 7.01 8.44 -14.51
CA GLY A 30 8.37 8.07 -14.89
C GLY A 30 9.22 7.47 -13.78
N ALA A 31 8.69 7.26 -12.59
CA ALA A 31 9.41 6.54 -11.54
C ALA A 31 9.62 5.06 -11.92
N GLU A 32 10.74 4.50 -11.52
CA GLU A 32 10.99 3.06 -11.53
C GLU A 32 10.29 2.45 -10.30
N VAL A 33 9.22 1.70 -10.50
CA VAL A 33 8.46 1.10 -9.40
C VAL A 33 8.74 -0.39 -9.31
N VAL A 34 9.25 -0.84 -8.16
CA VAL A 34 9.52 -2.24 -7.85
C VAL A 34 8.54 -2.70 -6.77
N VAL A 35 7.66 -3.61 -7.14
CA VAL A 35 6.67 -4.22 -6.21
C VAL A 35 7.30 -5.39 -5.50
N ILE A 36 7.23 -5.39 -4.18
CA ILE A 36 7.68 -6.51 -3.35
C ILE A 36 6.50 -7.44 -3.12
N GLY A 37 6.52 -8.56 -3.82
CA GLY A 37 5.61 -9.69 -3.61
C GLY A 37 6.00 -10.51 -2.38
N GLY A 38 5.29 -11.60 -2.16
CA GLY A 38 5.57 -12.54 -1.07
C GLY A 38 4.84 -13.87 -1.31
N PRO A 39 5.10 -14.88 -0.48
CA PRO A 39 4.56 -16.23 -0.66
C PRO A 39 3.03 -16.30 -0.55
N ASN A 40 2.43 -15.29 0.09
CA ASN A 40 0.99 -15.14 0.13
C ASN A 40 0.59 -14.08 -0.89
N GLU A 41 0.13 -14.51 -2.04
CA GLU A 41 -0.41 -13.62 -3.06
C GLU A 41 -1.51 -12.73 -2.48
N ASP A 42 -1.50 -11.48 -2.91
CA ASP A 42 -2.61 -10.57 -2.64
C ASP A 42 -3.86 -11.09 -3.37
N PRO A 43 -4.91 -11.52 -2.65
CA PRO A 43 -6.13 -12.05 -3.29
C PRO A 43 -6.79 -11.05 -4.25
N LEU A 44 -6.50 -9.76 -4.12
CA LEU A 44 -6.99 -8.71 -5.01
C LEU A 44 -6.28 -8.70 -6.37
N LEU A 45 -5.16 -9.44 -6.52
CA LEU A 45 -4.51 -9.63 -7.83
C LEU A 45 -5.37 -10.42 -8.82
N ASN A 46 -6.32 -11.22 -8.32
CA ASN A 46 -7.25 -11.98 -9.15
C ASN A 46 -8.47 -11.15 -9.63
N LEU A 47 -8.59 -9.89 -9.21
CA LEU A 47 -9.64 -9.00 -9.71
C LEU A 47 -9.38 -8.65 -11.19
N PRO A 48 -10.44 -8.58 -12.02
CA PRO A 48 -10.31 -8.19 -13.44
C PRO A 48 -9.62 -6.84 -13.66
N ALA A 49 -9.72 -5.92 -12.69
CA ALA A 49 -9.10 -4.60 -12.73
C ALA A 49 -7.62 -4.61 -12.32
N SER A 50 -7.08 -5.71 -11.78
CA SER A 50 -5.71 -5.75 -11.26
C SER A 50 -4.62 -5.40 -12.31
N PRO A 51 -4.73 -5.77 -13.59
CA PRO A 51 -3.74 -5.38 -14.59
C PRO A 51 -3.57 -3.86 -14.71
N MET A 52 -4.62 -3.08 -14.39
CA MET A 52 -4.56 -1.63 -14.46
C MET A 52 -3.53 -1.05 -13.48
N TRP A 53 -3.58 -1.41 -12.20
CA TRP A 53 -2.64 -0.84 -11.20
C TRP A 53 -1.29 -1.55 -11.14
N ARG A 54 -1.13 -2.65 -11.90
CA ARG A 54 0.14 -3.37 -12.03
C ARG A 54 1.01 -2.86 -13.18
N ARG A 55 0.42 -2.09 -14.11
CA ARG A 55 1.15 -1.64 -15.31
C ARG A 55 2.36 -0.77 -14.95
N GLY A 56 3.41 -0.89 -15.75
CA GLY A 56 4.62 -0.07 -15.62
C GLY A 56 5.51 -0.39 -14.42
N LYS A 57 5.28 -1.52 -13.74
CA LYS A 57 6.01 -1.93 -12.55
C LYS A 57 6.80 -3.23 -12.77
N VAL A 58 7.88 -3.38 -12.03
CA VAL A 58 8.66 -4.61 -11.90
C VAL A 58 8.24 -5.35 -10.63
N PHE A 59 8.21 -6.67 -10.66
CA PHE A 59 7.81 -7.49 -9.52
C PHE A 59 8.99 -8.34 -9.05
N VAL A 60 9.23 -8.34 -7.74
CA VAL A 60 10.25 -9.14 -7.06
C VAL A 60 9.57 -9.88 -5.92
N ASP A 61 9.69 -11.21 -5.89
CA ASP A 61 9.12 -12.03 -4.83
C ASP A 61 10.12 -12.22 -3.70
N LEU A 62 9.78 -11.74 -2.50
CA LEU A 62 10.57 -11.87 -1.29
C LEU A 62 9.67 -12.34 -0.14
N ASP A 63 10.08 -13.40 0.56
CA ASP A 63 9.47 -13.77 1.84
C ASP A 63 10.14 -13.03 2.98
N LEU A 64 9.58 -11.87 3.35
CA LEU A 64 10.09 -11.05 4.46
C LEU A 64 10.03 -11.74 5.85
N ASN A 65 9.66 -13.04 5.92
CA ASN A 65 9.82 -13.85 7.11
C ASN A 65 11.17 -14.54 7.16
N THR A 66 11.89 -14.63 6.05
CA THR A 66 13.24 -15.18 6.00
C THR A 66 14.28 -14.09 6.22
N VAL A 67 15.38 -14.43 6.86
CA VAL A 67 16.49 -13.48 7.08
C VAL A 67 17.14 -13.06 5.77
N ALA A 68 17.28 -14.00 4.83
CA ALA A 68 17.91 -13.74 3.54
C ALA A 68 17.11 -12.73 2.71
N ASP A 69 15.79 -12.93 2.58
CA ASP A 69 14.94 -12.04 1.80
C ASP A 69 14.72 -10.69 2.48
N LEU A 70 14.70 -10.67 3.82
CA LEU A 70 14.67 -9.41 4.56
C LEU A 70 15.94 -8.58 4.33
N GLU A 71 17.10 -9.23 4.27
CA GLU A 71 18.35 -8.53 3.95
C GLU A 71 18.36 -8.05 2.50
N GLN A 72 17.86 -8.84 1.55
CA GLN A 72 17.68 -8.41 0.17
C GLN A 72 16.72 -7.22 0.04
N PHE A 73 15.63 -7.24 0.81
CA PHE A 73 14.72 -6.07 0.90
C PHE A 73 15.43 -4.82 1.38
N HIS A 74 16.29 -4.94 2.41
CA HIS A 74 17.09 -3.81 2.88
C HIS A 74 18.10 -3.31 1.84
N GLN A 75 18.67 -4.19 1.03
CA GLN A 75 19.52 -3.77 -0.10
C GLN A 75 18.72 -2.98 -1.15
N LEU A 76 17.48 -3.39 -1.44
CA LEU A 76 16.59 -2.62 -2.30
C LEU A 76 16.25 -1.26 -1.68
N CYS A 77 15.98 -1.19 -0.37
CA CYS A 77 15.75 0.09 0.32
C CYS A 77 16.94 1.03 0.21
N ALA A 78 18.17 0.52 0.34
CA ALA A 78 19.39 1.31 0.20
C ALA A 78 19.59 1.92 -1.20
N ALA A 79 19.01 1.28 -2.22
CA ALA A 79 19.09 1.71 -3.61
C ALA A 79 17.83 2.44 -4.10
N SER A 80 16.92 2.82 -3.21
CA SER A 80 15.63 3.43 -3.55
C SER A 80 15.41 4.74 -2.83
N ASP A 81 14.57 5.60 -3.39
CA ASP A 81 14.26 6.93 -2.83
C ASP A 81 13.01 6.91 -1.97
N VAL A 82 12.04 6.08 -2.33
CA VAL A 82 10.71 6.03 -1.68
C VAL A 82 10.31 4.60 -1.39
N LEU A 83 9.76 4.36 -0.21
CA LEU A 83 9.03 3.13 0.14
C LEU A 83 7.57 3.48 0.41
N VAL A 84 6.66 2.90 -0.36
CA VAL A 84 5.22 3.00 -0.13
C VAL A 84 4.71 1.71 0.51
N CYS A 85 4.01 1.83 1.63
CA CYS A 85 3.52 0.69 2.40
C CYS A 85 2.08 0.93 2.85
N ASN A 86 1.26 -0.13 2.92
CA ASN A 86 -0.06 -0.09 3.54
C ASN A 86 -0.30 -1.23 4.55
N TRP A 87 0.78 -1.81 5.05
CA TRP A 87 0.68 -2.80 6.12
C TRP A 87 0.29 -2.12 7.43
N ARG A 88 -0.40 -2.88 8.31
CA ARG A 88 -0.75 -2.37 9.64
C ARG A 88 0.52 -2.16 10.47
N THR A 89 0.52 -1.14 11.31
CA THR A 89 1.65 -0.80 12.20
C THR A 89 2.15 -2.03 12.99
N ALA A 90 1.25 -2.82 13.57
CA ALA A 90 1.63 -4.03 14.29
C ALA A 90 2.34 -5.10 13.41
N ALA A 91 2.07 -5.14 12.12
CA ALA A 91 2.79 -6.04 11.21
C ALA A 91 4.19 -5.50 10.87
N LEU A 92 4.32 -4.20 10.73
CA LEU A 92 5.61 -3.52 10.52
C LEU A 92 6.51 -3.64 11.76
N GLU A 93 5.94 -3.47 12.97
CA GLU A 93 6.67 -3.64 14.24
C GLU A 93 7.29 -5.03 14.36
N LYS A 94 6.50 -6.09 14.10
CA LYS A 94 6.98 -7.48 14.14
C LYS A 94 8.17 -7.76 13.22
N LYS A 95 8.31 -6.98 12.15
CA LYS A 95 9.37 -7.13 11.15
C LYS A 95 10.46 -6.07 11.27
N GLN A 96 10.35 -5.16 12.23
CA GLN A 96 11.26 -4.01 12.37
C GLN A 96 11.31 -3.14 11.10
N LEU A 97 10.15 -2.94 10.47
CA LEU A 97 9.97 -2.16 9.24
C LEU A 97 9.14 -0.89 9.48
N THR A 98 9.01 -0.42 10.73
CA THR A 98 8.39 0.88 11.01
C THR A 98 9.28 2.01 10.49
N TYR A 99 8.73 3.22 10.42
CA TYR A 99 9.48 4.41 10.01
C TYR A 99 10.77 4.57 10.83
N GLU A 100 10.71 4.40 12.15
CA GLU A 100 11.85 4.57 13.06
C GLU A 100 12.99 3.57 12.76
N HIS A 101 12.64 2.30 12.54
CA HIS A 101 13.62 1.27 12.20
C HIS A 101 14.24 1.51 10.82
N LEU A 102 13.41 1.88 9.84
CA LEU A 102 13.87 2.15 8.48
C LEU A 102 14.73 3.40 8.41
N GLN A 103 14.38 4.47 9.12
CA GLN A 103 15.14 5.71 9.15
C GLN A 103 16.52 5.53 9.76
N GLN A 104 16.66 4.68 10.79
CA GLN A 104 17.97 4.37 11.38
C GLN A 104 18.91 3.69 10.38
N ARG A 105 18.38 2.80 9.53
CA ARG A 105 19.17 2.05 8.56
C ARG A 105 19.28 2.73 7.20
N HIS A 106 18.24 3.45 6.80
CA HIS A 106 18.09 4.10 5.49
C HIS A 106 17.60 5.55 5.65
N PRO A 107 18.44 6.48 6.17
CA PRO A 107 17.98 7.84 6.52
C PRO A 107 17.57 8.69 5.31
N HIS A 108 17.96 8.29 4.10
CA HIS A 108 17.57 8.95 2.84
C HIS A 108 16.17 8.52 2.33
N LEU A 109 15.66 7.38 2.83
CA LEU A 109 14.45 6.77 2.30
C LEU A 109 13.19 7.53 2.76
N ILE A 110 12.39 7.99 1.83
CA ILE A 110 11.08 8.58 2.11
C ILE A 110 10.09 7.42 2.37
N PHE A 111 9.54 7.36 3.57
CA PHE A 111 8.54 6.36 3.95
C PHE A 111 7.13 6.93 3.84
N SER A 112 6.32 6.38 2.93
CA SER A 112 4.91 6.74 2.75
C SER A 112 4.02 5.61 3.25
N HIS A 113 3.24 5.87 4.31
CA HIS A 113 2.37 4.88 4.93
C HIS A 113 0.90 5.19 4.66
N ILE A 114 0.24 4.34 3.88
CA ILE A 114 -1.19 4.45 3.54
C ILE A 114 -1.99 3.62 4.56
N THR A 115 -2.77 4.29 5.38
CA THR A 115 -3.60 3.64 6.41
C THR A 115 -5.06 4.03 6.28
N GLY A 116 -5.96 3.19 6.75
CA GLY A 116 -7.40 3.50 6.77
C GLY A 116 -7.81 4.46 7.90
N PHE A 117 -7.06 4.45 9.03
CA PHE A 117 -7.43 5.20 10.23
C PHE A 117 -6.29 6.02 10.84
N GLY A 118 -5.18 6.19 10.10
CA GLY A 118 -3.96 6.80 10.61
C GLY A 118 -3.01 5.80 11.26
N GLY A 119 -1.75 6.21 11.45
CA GLY A 119 -0.70 5.40 12.11
C GLY A 119 -0.83 5.39 13.64
N GLU A 120 -1.55 6.36 14.20
CA GLU A 120 -1.70 6.58 15.64
C GLU A 120 -3.19 6.60 16.07
N GLY A 121 -3.40 6.48 17.37
CA GLY A 121 -4.75 6.55 17.96
C GLY A 121 -5.45 5.19 18.10
N PRO A 122 -6.65 5.17 18.71
CA PRO A 122 -7.31 3.94 19.15
C PRO A 122 -7.75 3.02 17.99
N LYS A 123 -7.83 3.53 16.77
CA LYS A 123 -8.24 2.77 15.58
C LYS A 123 -7.08 2.45 14.64
N SER A 124 -5.83 2.79 14.97
CA SER A 124 -4.66 2.59 14.10
C SER A 124 -4.46 1.15 13.63
N ASN A 125 -4.87 0.18 14.44
CA ASN A 125 -4.79 -1.25 14.12
C ASN A 125 -6.07 -1.83 13.49
N TYR A 126 -7.08 -1.01 13.24
CA TYR A 126 -8.30 -1.49 12.58
C TYR A 126 -8.02 -1.76 11.09
N PRO A 127 -8.66 -2.79 10.51
CA PRO A 127 -8.53 -3.05 9.09
C PRO A 127 -9.13 -1.92 8.27
N GLY A 128 -8.32 -1.36 7.37
CA GLY A 128 -8.69 -0.24 6.48
C GLY A 128 -9.55 -0.66 5.29
N TYR A 129 -10.46 -1.63 5.46
CA TYR A 129 -11.37 -2.01 4.39
C TYR A 129 -12.44 -0.95 4.15
N GLU A 130 -12.78 -0.73 2.89
CA GLU A 130 -13.72 0.31 2.45
C GLU A 130 -15.04 0.29 3.22
N HIS A 131 -15.64 -0.88 3.42
CA HIS A 131 -16.90 -1.00 4.16
C HIS A 131 -16.76 -0.66 5.65
N VAL A 132 -15.61 -0.94 6.28
CA VAL A 132 -15.35 -0.59 7.69
C VAL A 132 -15.20 0.92 7.84
N ILE A 133 -14.47 1.55 6.91
CA ILE A 133 -14.31 3.00 6.88
C ILE A 133 -15.64 3.69 6.60
N ALA A 134 -16.39 3.24 5.60
CA ALA A 134 -17.69 3.77 5.24
C ALA A 134 -18.70 3.69 6.40
N ALA A 135 -18.71 2.58 7.14
CA ALA A 135 -19.54 2.44 8.34
C ALA A 135 -19.11 3.42 9.44
N SER A 136 -17.79 3.52 9.68
CA SER A 136 -17.23 4.36 10.75
C SER A 136 -17.42 5.86 10.53
N THR A 137 -17.50 6.29 9.27
CA THR A 137 -17.67 7.70 8.88
C THR A 137 -19.11 8.10 8.65
N GLY A 138 -20.07 7.18 8.80
CA GLY A 138 -21.50 7.43 8.53
C GLY A 138 -21.85 7.45 7.03
N ARG A 139 -20.90 7.21 6.13
CA ARG A 139 -21.13 7.25 4.68
C ARG A 139 -22.23 6.29 4.24
N MET A 140 -22.39 5.15 4.90
CA MET A 140 -23.48 4.20 4.61
C MET A 140 -24.86 4.80 4.85
N GLN A 141 -24.98 5.76 5.78
CA GLN A 141 -26.25 6.45 6.05
C GLN A 141 -26.54 7.53 5.00
N LEU A 142 -25.52 8.17 4.45
CA LEU A 142 -25.69 9.19 3.41
C LEU A 142 -26.28 8.64 2.13
N PHE A 143 -26.11 7.36 1.88
CA PHE A 143 -26.69 6.67 0.72
C PHE A 143 -28.04 5.99 1.02
N SER A 144 -28.57 6.13 2.25
CA SER A 144 -29.94 5.69 2.56
C SER A 144 -30.93 6.48 1.70
N GLY A 145 -31.84 5.77 1.05
CA GLY A 145 -32.81 6.39 0.11
C GLY A 145 -32.43 6.35 -1.36
N ILE A 146 -31.19 5.96 -1.72
CA ILE A 146 -30.83 5.68 -3.12
C ILE A 146 -31.48 4.37 -3.60
N VAL A 147 -31.67 3.42 -2.68
CA VAL A 147 -32.39 2.19 -2.93
C VAL A 147 -33.67 2.17 -2.09
N ASP A 148 -34.74 1.60 -2.63
CA ASP A 148 -36.04 1.50 -1.95
C ASP A 148 -36.03 0.42 -0.86
N ARG A 149 -35.21 0.66 0.17
CA ARG A 149 -35.14 -0.13 1.40
C ARG A 149 -34.70 0.72 2.59
N PRO A 150 -35.24 0.47 3.79
CA PRO A 150 -34.76 1.15 4.99
C PRO A 150 -33.36 0.66 5.39
N GLY A 151 -32.58 1.58 5.97
CA GLY A 151 -31.28 1.27 6.58
C GLY A 151 -30.05 1.69 5.77
N PRO A 152 -28.88 1.40 6.29
CA PRO A 152 -27.61 1.78 5.65
C PRO A 152 -27.38 1.01 4.36
N VAL A 153 -26.81 1.71 3.37
CA VAL A 153 -26.46 1.16 2.05
C VAL A 153 -24.94 1.16 1.90
N PHE A 154 -24.39 0.01 1.57
CA PHE A 154 -23.00 -0.09 1.16
C PHE A 154 -22.91 0.01 -0.37
N SER A 155 -22.22 1.04 -0.82
CA SER A 155 -21.77 1.15 -2.20
C SER A 155 -20.24 1.05 -2.19
N ALA A 156 -19.72 -0.05 -2.73
CA ALA A 156 -18.31 -0.15 -3.00
C ALA A 156 -17.98 0.81 -4.15
N LEU A 157 -17.07 1.75 -3.90
CA LEU A 157 -16.38 2.42 -5.01
C LEU A 157 -15.37 1.40 -5.56
N GLN A 158 -15.72 0.80 -6.67
CA GLN A 158 -14.82 -0.05 -7.45
C GLN A 158 -14.05 0.79 -8.46
#